data_35918051c551492e44350d7bf50aaa29
#
_entry.id   35918051c551492e44350d7bf50aaa29
#
_cell.length_a   1.000
_cell.length_b   1.000
_cell.length_c   1.000
_cell.angle_alpha   90.00
_cell.angle_beta   90.00
_cell.angle_gamma   90.00
#
_symmetry.space_group_name_H-M   'P 1'
#
loop_
_entity.id
_entity.type
_entity.pdbx_description
1 polymer ?
#
loop_
_entity_poly.entity_id
_entity_poly.type
_entity_poly.pdbx_seq_one_letter_code
_entity_poly.pdbx_strand_id
1 'polypeptide(L)'
;MNRGRNILKKAAAVAMSSSMILAGGSNVWAAGSYQETARASLQTLTESVAGAIDGYAQDVNRSLQGSKGTLTLKVEDTGKAIIGSMLGQEDLTWLQDLKMDMDISVKDGIEAIDSTILLNGEKICDLNIYQDMAEMTQYIQVPEISDAYIAVKTADEMNGESQEIMQTYMNVLSDLGSALPDAETTRTLLDRYGTLVIDSVEEGSTVEENVSVEGIGEDCTVYEGILTEAAARTMLENILVSAKDDAEIKGLFDHWTENGYSSEDQYTEYQSAVEKLLEDIKSAETDGSESTEDFSERVWVNGENKIVGREIGIVDGADYEPIFTLKTPSQDGKTALLLEVGADDSHLTLTGSGASADGLLNGDYIFAVDGTETLDIKVENLELKPEKPGYYNGTFTVSFPESTSEDSGDAAVSNMLNGFSAVINMNSDASAETSTLDLSLVTSGVSLGTLSLTGGYGQGAEIPDLKSLGNVYTADDQEAMTEYLTNADWTVLAENLKKAGVPQELADGLLMTMESAVEDSAPDTTAEEPAA
;
A
#
# COMPACT_ATOMS: atom_id res chain seq x y z
N MET A 1 23.84 -22.79 13.17
CA MET A 1 23.04 -23.36 14.25
C MET A 1 21.78 -22.55 14.56
N ASN A 2 21.79 -21.23 14.65
CA ASN A 2 20.57 -20.46 14.96
C ASN A 2 19.51 -20.31 13.86
N ARG A 3 19.78 -20.72 12.61
CA ARG A 3 18.87 -20.40 11.48
C ARG A 3 17.54 -21.15 11.53
N GLY A 4 17.58 -22.47 11.80
CA GLY A 4 16.35 -23.29 11.89
C GLY A 4 15.47 -22.89 13.07
N ARG A 5 16.07 -22.56 14.20
CA ARG A 5 15.39 -22.13 15.43
C ARG A 5 14.72 -20.76 15.26
N ASN A 6 15.40 -19.81 14.61
CA ASN A 6 14.82 -18.52 14.26
C ASN A 6 13.69 -18.64 13.23
N ILE A 7 13.77 -19.61 12.31
CA ILE A 7 12.68 -19.89 11.35
C ILE A 7 11.47 -20.45 12.11
N LEU A 8 11.68 -21.38 13.04
CA LEU A 8 10.61 -21.96 13.84
C LEU A 8 9.88 -20.89 14.68
N LYS A 9 10.64 -20.05 15.40
CA LYS A 9 10.07 -18.94 16.21
C LYS A 9 9.27 -17.97 15.34
N LYS A 10 9.85 -17.50 14.23
CA LYS A 10 9.17 -16.56 13.34
C LYS A 10 7.94 -17.18 12.69
N ALA A 11 8.02 -18.44 12.24
CA ALA A 11 6.91 -19.12 11.61
C ALA A 11 5.78 -19.43 12.59
N ALA A 12 6.10 -19.85 13.82
CA ALA A 12 5.08 -20.08 14.86
C ALA A 12 4.41 -18.76 15.28
N ALA A 13 5.20 -17.70 15.51
CA ALA A 13 4.66 -16.38 15.81
C ALA A 13 3.78 -15.84 14.66
N VAL A 14 4.23 -15.98 13.40
CA VAL A 14 3.47 -15.57 12.22
C VAL A 14 2.21 -16.43 12.05
N ALA A 15 2.28 -17.75 12.24
CA ALA A 15 1.11 -18.63 12.14
C ALA A 15 0.06 -18.30 13.19
N MET A 16 0.46 -18.05 14.44
CA MET A 16 -0.46 -17.63 15.50
C MET A 16 -0.97 -16.21 15.28
N SER A 17 -0.13 -15.27 14.83
CA SER A 17 -0.52 -13.89 14.56
C SER A 17 -1.43 -13.75 13.34
N SER A 18 -1.13 -14.44 12.25
CA SER A 18 -1.87 -14.28 10.97
C SER A 18 -3.29 -14.83 11.05
N SER A 19 -3.53 -15.88 11.83
CA SER A 19 -4.89 -16.38 12.05
C SER A 19 -5.77 -15.43 12.88
N MET A 20 -5.19 -14.35 13.47
CA MET A 20 -5.82 -13.62 14.56
C MET A 20 -5.80 -12.10 14.46
N ILE A 21 -4.81 -11.51 13.78
CA ILE A 21 -4.66 -10.04 13.67
C ILE A 21 -5.81 -9.39 12.89
N LEU A 22 -6.31 -10.05 11.85
CA LEU A 22 -7.36 -9.50 11.00
C LEU A 22 -8.77 -9.59 11.61
N ALA A 23 -8.97 -10.36 12.67
CA ALA A 23 -10.26 -10.48 13.36
C ALA A 23 -10.50 -9.39 14.44
N GLY A 24 -9.53 -8.51 14.68
CA GLY A 24 -9.58 -7.50 15.76
C GLY A 24 -10.65 -6.41 15.61
N GLY A 25 -11.34 -6.31 14.47
CA GLY A 25 -12.44 -5.36 14.27
C GLY A 25 -13.80 -6.01 14.04
N SER A 26 -13.89 -7.32 14.00
CA SER A 26 -15.14 -8.04 13.75
C SER A 26 -15.81 -8.44 15.06
N ASN A 27 -17.15 -8.42 15.09
CA ASN A 27 -17.96 -8.96 16.19
C ASN A 27 -17.83 -10.51 16.20
N VAL A 28 -16.66 -11.03 16.60
CA VAL A 28 -16.45 -12.47 16.79
C VAL A 28 -17.13 -12.84 18.09
N TRP A 29 -18.12 -13.71 18.01
CA TRP A 29 -18.79 -14.27 19.18
C TRP A 29 -17.92 -15.41 19.70
N ALA A 30 -17.29 -15.19 20.84
CA ALA A 30 -16.51 -16.21 21.52
C ALA A 30 -17.42 -17.29 22.11
N ALA A 31 -16.95 -18.51 22.14
CA ALA A 31 -17.60 -19.65 22.76
C ALA A 31 -16.81 -20.07 24.02
N GLY A 32 -17.30 -21.02 24.79
CA GLY A 32 -16.87 -21.33 26.16
C GLY A 32 -15.45 -21.90 26.35
N SER A 33 -14.58 -21.91 25.31
CA SER A 33 -13.19 -22.35 25.39
C SER A 33 -12.29 -21.62 24.41
N TYR A 34 -10.96 -21.77 24.59
CA TYR A 34 -9.97 -21.20 23.66
C TYR A 34 -10.18 -21.72 22.22
N GLN A 35 -10.26 -23.04 22.05
CA GLN A 35 -10.40 -23.63 20.70
C GLN A 35 -11.70 -23.23 20.00
N GLU A 36 -12.81 -23.18 20.72
CA GLU A 36 -14.08 -22.71 20.13
C GLU A 36 -13.99 -21.24 19.72
N THR A 37 -13.35 -20.40 20.54
CA THR A 37 -13.11 -18.97 20.24
C THR A 37 -12.17 -18.81 19.04
N ALA A 38 -11.09 -19.59 18.97
CA ALA A 38 -10.15 -19.57 17.86
C ALA A 38 -10.81 -20.00 16.53
N ARG A 39 -11.66 -21.05 16.55
CA ARG A 39 -12.42 -21.49 15.36
C ARG A 39 -13.44 -20.45 14.89
N ALA A 40 -14.16 -19.80 15.81
CA ALA A 40 -15.08 -18.72 15.47
C ALA A 40 -14.34 -17.52 14.85
N SER A 41 -13.16 -17.21 15.37
CA SER A 41 -12.27 -16.18 14.81
C SER A 41 -11.78 -16.54 13.42
N LEU A 42 -11.33 -17.78 13.20
CA LEU A 42 -10.91 -18.27 11.88
C LEU A 42 -12.05 -18.16 10.86
N GLN A 43 -13.26 -18.58 11.21
CA GLN A 43 -14.41 -18.48 10.33
C GLN A 43 -14.68 -17.02 9.93
N THR A 44 -14.66 -16.10 10.90
CA THR A 44 -14.88 -14.67 10.61
C THR A 44 -13.78 -14.10 9.73
N LEU A 45 -12.52 -14.46 9.98
CA LEU A 45 -11.38 -14.06 9.17
C LEU A 45 -11.52 -14.59 7.73
N THR A 46 -11.81 -15.88 7.59
CA THR A 46 -11.97 -16.55 6.29
C THR A 46 -13.04 -15.86 5.44
N GLU A 47 -14.21 -15.56 6.01
CA GLU A 47 -15.27 -14.85 5.29
C GLU A 47 -14.88 -13.40 4.96
N SER A 48 -14.20 -12.71 5.88
CA SER A 48 -13.76 -11.32 5.67
C SER A 48 -12.70 -11.22 4.56
N VAL A 49 -11.70 -12.10 4.59
CA VAL A 49 -10.61 -12.11 3.59
C VAL A 49 -11.14 -12.53 2.22
N ALA A 50 -11.94 -13.61 2.16
CA ALA A 50 -12.52 -14.06 0.90
C ALA A 50 -13.44 -12.99 0.28
N GLY A 51 -14.26 -12.33 1.11
CA GLY A 51 -15.10 -11.22 0.65
C GLY A 51 -14.30 -10.00 0.19
N ALA A 52 -13.20 -9.68 0.88
CA ALA A 52 -12.32 -8.57 0.50
C ALA A 52 -11.60 -8.84 -0.82
N ILE A 53 -11.08 -10.07 -1.03
CA ILE A 53 -10.43 -10.45 -2.30
C ILE A 53 -11.42 -10.41 -3.46
N ASP A 54 -12.62 -10.96 -3.28
CA ASP A 54 -13.66 -10.95 -4.32
C ASP A 54 -14.08 -9.50 -4.66
N GLY A 55 -14.29 -8.67 -3.64
CA GLY A 55 -14.60 -7.25 -3.83
C GLY A 55 -13.47 -6.50 -4.55
N TYR A 56 -12.21 -6.73 -4.13
CA TYR A 56 -11.05 -6.11 -4.75
C TYR A 56 -10.88 -6.54 -6.21
N ALA A 57 -11.01 -7.84 -6.52
CA ALA A 57 -10.95 -8.34 -7.89
C ALA A 57 -12.01 -7.70 -8.79
N GLN A 58 -13.25 -7.55 -8.30
CA GLN A 58 -14.32 -6.89 -9.03
C GLN A 58 -14.03 -5.40 -9.26
N ASP A 59 -13.54 -4.69 -8.23
CA ASP A 59 -13.22 -3.26 -8.31
C ASP A 59 -12.03 -3.01 -9.26
N VAL A 60 -10.99 -3.85 -9.24
CA VAL A 60 -9.86 -3.78 -10.19
C VAL A 60 -10.35 -4.00 -11.62
N ASN A 61 -11.07 -5.08 -11.88
CA ASN A 61 -11.59 -5.37 -13.23
C ASN A 61 -12.50 -4.25 -13.74
N ARG A 62 -13.23 -3.59 -12.86
CA ARG A 62 -14.07 -2.46 -13.20
C ARG A 62 -13.24 -1.20 -13.50
N SER A 63 -12.20 -0.93 -12.73
CA SER A 63 -11.32 0.22 -12.93
C SER A 63 -10.54 0.14 -14.25
N LEU A 64 -10.14 -1.08 -14.66
CA LEU A 64 -9.47 -1.31 -15.93
C LEU A 64 -10.37 -1.01 -17.14
N GLN A 65 -11.70 -1.20 -17.01
CA GLN A 65 -12.66 -0.89 -18.09
C GLN A 65 -12.87 0.62 -18.29
N GLY A 66 -12.65 1.42 -17.27
CA GLY A 66 -12.70 2.86 -17.33
C GLY A 66 -12.71 3.50 -15.94
N SER A 67 -11.72 4.32 -15.69
CA SER A 67 -11.62 5.12 -14.48
C SER A 67 -11.32 6.57 -14.81
N LYS A 68 -11.68 7.45 -13.87
CA LYS A 68 -11.39 8.88 -13.91
C LYS A 68 -10.65 9.26 -12.66
N GLY A 69 -9.65 10.10 -12.84
CA GLY A 69 -8.88 10.66 -11.74
C GLY A 69 -8.70 12.15 -11.88
N THR A 70 -8.56 12.83 -10.77
CA THR A 70 -8.13 14.22 -10.72
C THR A 70 -7.07 14.35 -9.64
N LEU A 71 -5.89 14.80 -10.00
CA LEU A 71 -4.84 15.19 -9.09
C LEU A 71 -4.80 16.71 -9.03
N THR A 72 -4.92 17.31 -7.84
CA THR A 72 -4.84 18.76 -7.65
C THR A 72 -3.82 19.09 -6.58
N LEU A 73 -2.85 19.93 -6.90
CA LEU A 73 -1.93 20.54 -5.95
C LEU A 73 -2.31 22.00 -5.77
N LYS A 74 -2.75 22.38 -4.58
CA LYS A 74 -2.95 23.78 -4.17
C LYS A 74 -1.80 24.22 -3.30
N VAL A 75 -1.26 25.42 -3.55
CA VAL A 75 -0.17 25.98 -2.78
C VAL A 75 -0.65 27.27 -2.13
N GLU A 76 -0.69 27.28 -0.79
CA GLU A 76 -1.10 28.44 -0.02
C GLU A 76 0.04 29.49 0.09
N ASP A 77 -0.26 30.72 0.47
CA ASP A 77 0.73 31.82 0.45
C ASP A 77 1.98 31.54 1.29
N THR A 78 1.81 30.88 2.43
CA THR A 78 2.94 30.45 3.27
C THR A 78 3.79 29.39 2.56
N GLY A 79 3.15 28.42 1.90
CA GLY A 79 3.83 27.41 1.10
C GLY A 79 4.61 28.02 -0.07
N LYS A 80 4.01 29.00 -0.78
CA LYS A 80 4.68 29.75 -1.86
C LYS A 80 5.93 30.44 -1.38
N ALA A 81 5.87 31.09 -0.20
CA ALA A 81 7.04 31.76 0.38
C ALA A 81 8.19 30.78 0.71
N ILE A 82 7.86 29.59 1.24
CA ILE A 82 8.86 28.55 1.54
C ILE A 82 9.47 28.00 0.24
N ILE A 83 8.63 27.59 -0.71
CA ILE A 83 9.07 27.04 -2.00
C ILE A 83 9.90 28.09 -2.75
N GLY A 84 9.44 29.33 -2.79
CA GLY A 84 10.15 30.45 -3.42
C GLY A 84 11.54 30.66 -2.84
N SER A 85 11.66 30.61 -1.51
CA SER A 85 12.95 30.68 -0.83
C SER A 85 13.89 29.52 -1.19
N MET A 86 13.36 28.30 -1.31
CA MET A 86 14.14 27.11 -1.68
C MET A 86 14.61 27.12 -3.13
N LEU A 87 13.79 27.65 -4.05
CA LEU A 87 14.08 27.73 -5.48
C LEU A 87 14.82 29.01 -5.89
N GLY A 88 15.07 29.93 -4.95
CA GLY A 88 15.63 31.24 -5.25
C GLY A 88 14.71 32.15 -6.09
N GLN A 89 13.41 31.87 -6.10
CA GLN A 89 12.37 32.60 -6.79
C GLN A 89 11.57 33.41 -5.77
N GLU A 90 11.66 34.75 -5.81
CA GLU A 90 11.01 35.60 -4.80
C GLU A 90 9.48 35.72 -4.98
N ASP A 91 8.96 35.47 -6.20
CA ASP A 91 7.54 35.64 -6.51
C ASP A 91 6.92 34.37 -7.12
N LEU A 92 6.17 33.65 -6.29
CA LEU A 92 5.33 32.50 -6.70
C LEU A 92 3.82 32.81 -6.53
N THR A 93 3.43 34.10 -6.46
CA THR A 93 2.01 34.48 -6.30
C THR A 93 1.13 34.00 -7.44
N TRP A 94 1.71 33.78 -8.62
CA TRP A 94 1.05 33.23 -9.79
C TRP A 94 0.66 31.73 -9.65
N LEU A 95 1.35 30.96 -8.81
CA LEU A 95 1.07 29.55 -8.59
C LEU A 95 -0.03 29.41 -7.53
N GLN A 96 -1.26 29.12 -7.95
CA GLN A 96 -2.40 28.90 -7.04
C GLN A 96 -2.75 27.42 -6.99
N ASP A 97 -3.03 26.80 -8.12
CA ASP A 97 -3.28 25.39 -8.25
C ASP A 97 -2.69 24.81 -9.54
N LEU A 98 -2.24 23.56 -9.44
CA LEU A 98 -1.90 22.70 -10.58
C LEU A 98 -2.84 21.51 -10.54
N LYS A 99 -3.56 21.28 -11.63
CA LYS A 99 -4.55 20.21 -11.72
C LYS A 99 -4.24 19.33 -12.93
N MET A 100 -4.40 18.03 -12.77
CA MET A 100 -4.37 17.04 -13.84
C MET A 100 -5.64 16.20 -13.78
N ASP A 101 -6.49 16.33 -14.78
CA ASP A 101 -7.63 15.45 -14.99
C ASP A 101 -7.19 14.29 -15.87
N MET A 102 -7.60 13.06 -15.52
CA MET A 102 -7.17 11.84 -16.18
C MET A 102 -8.37 10.94 -16.46
N ASP A 103 -8.45 10.43 -17.69
CA ASP A 103 -9.29 9.29 -18.06
C ASP A 103 -8.37 8.11 -18.37
N ILE A 104 -8.66 6.93 -17.81
CA ILE A 104 -7.79 5.74 -17.89
C ILE A 104 -8.60 4.55 -18.35
N SER A 105 -8.07 3.77 -19.27
CA SER A 105 -8.63 2.48 -19.71
C SER A 105 -7.54 1.47 -20.00
N VAL A 106 -7.83 0.20 -19.73
CA VAL A 106 -6.98 -0.91 -20.17
C VAL A 106 -7.83 -1.90 -20.95
N LYS A 107 -7.41 -2.22 -22.16
CA LYS A 107 -8.11 -3.17 -23.01
C LYS A 107 -7.16 -3.82 -24.02
N ASP A 108 -7.31 -5.12 -24.20
CA ASP A 108 -6.56 -5.92 -25.18
C ASP A 108 -5.03 -5.75 -25.05
N GLY A 109 -4.52 -5.58 -23.84
CA GLY A 109 -3.10 -5.36 -23.54
C GLY A 109 -2.58 -3.95 -23.86
N ILE A 110 -3.47 -3.00 -24.07
CA ILE A 110 -3.14 -1.58 -24.24
C ILE A 110 -3.72 -0.79 -23.08
N GLU A 111 -2.87 -0.03 -22.37
CA GLU A 111 -3.30 1.00 -21.43
C GLU A 111 -3.35 2.35 -22.13
N ALA A 112 -4.43 3.08 -21.94
CA ALA A 112 -4.61 4.44 -22.42
C ALA A 112 -4.85 5.38 -21.24
N ILE A 113 -4.13 6.50 -21.22
CA ILE A 113 -4.29 7.59 -20.26
C ILE A 113 -4.41 8.88 -21.06
N ASP A 114 -5.61 9.47 -21.05
CA ASP A 114 -5.84 10.80 -21.59
C ASP A 114 -5.87 11.79 -20.42
N SER A 115 -4.96 12.75 -20.42
CA SER A 115 -4.82 13.72 -19.35
C SER A 115 -4.97 15.14 -19.85
N THR A 116 -5.60 16.01 -19.05
CA THR A 116 -5.61 17.47 -19.24
C THR A 116 -4.89 18.12 -18.08
N ILE A 117 -3.85 18.88 -18.37
CA ILE A 117 -3.07 19.65 -17.40
C ILE A 117 -3.57 21.10 -17.37
N LEU A 118 -3.98 21.55 -16.19
CA LEU A 118 -4.46 22.91 -15.95
C LEU A 118 -3.58 23.58 -14.89
N LEU A 119 -3.31 24.86 -15.07
CA LEU A 119 -2.66 25.72 -14.08
C LEU A 119 -3.59 26.91 -13.80
N ASN A 120 -3.95 27.12 -12.55
CA ASN A 120 -4.88 28.19 -12.13
C ASN A 120 -6.24 28.14 -12.88
N GLY A 121 -6.71 26.93 -13.21
CA GLY A 121 -7.93 26.69 -13.97
C GLY A 121 -7.81 26.89 -15.49
N GLU A 122 -6.67 27.38 -16.01
CA GLU A 122 -6.41 27.51 -17.45
C GLU A 122 -5.72 26.26 -17.98
N LYS A 123 -6.18 25.76 -19.14
CA LYS A 123 -5.59 24.59 -19.77
C LYS A 123 -4.20 24.92 -20.32
N ILE A 124 -3.21 24.13 -19.92
CA ILE A 124 -1.85 24.20 -20.43
C ILE A 124 -1.69 23.29 -21.63
N CYS A 125 -1.99 21.99 -21.45
CA CYS A 125 -1.95 21.00 -22.54
C CYS A 125 -2.77 19.77 -22.19
N ASP A 126 -3.06 18.96 -23.22
CA ASP A 126 -3.41 17.56 -23.06
C ASP A 126 -2.13 16.71 -23.15
N LEU A 127 -2.14 15.58 -22.46
CA LEU A 127 -1.08 14.58 -22.52
C LEU A 127 -1.75 13.21 -22.69
N ASN A 128 -1.56 12.62 -23.87
CA ASN A 128 -2.07 11.29 -24.18
C ASN A 128 -0.93 10.28 -24.10
N ILE A 129 -1.11 9.22 -23.35
CA ILE A 129 -0.13 8.16 -23.16
C ILE A 129 -0.81 6.82 -23.49
N TYR A 130 -0.21 6.05 -24.38
CA TYR A 130 -0.68 4.71 -24.72
C TYR A 130 0.48 3.74 -24.53
N GLN A 131 0.26 2.72 -23.69
CA GLN A 131 1.25 1.69 -23.41
C GLN A 131 0.83 0.38 -24.09
N ASP A 132 1.56 -0.05 -25.12
CA ASP A 132 1.45 -1.40 -25.66
C ASP A 132 2.25 -2.36 -24.77
N MET A 133 1.53 -3.18 -24.00
CA MET A 133 2.15 -4.09 -23.05
C MET A 133 2.86 -5.26 -23.73
N ALA A 134 2.38 -5.67 -24.93
CA ALA A 134 2.97 -6.77 -25.67
C ALA A 134 4.27 -6.36 -26.38
N GLU A 135 4.31 -5.16 -26.94
CA GLU A 135 5.49 -4.62 -27.64
C GLU A 135 6.40 -3.83 -26.67
N MET A 136 6.00 -3.66 -25.42
CA MET A 136 6.69 -2.87 -24.38
C MET A 136 7.06 -1.47 -24.90
N THR A 137 6.12 -0.86 -25.62
CA THR A 137 6.31 0.44 -26.26
C THR A 137 5.29 1.42 -25.72
N GLN A 138 5.77 2.56 -25.25
CA GLN A 138 4.94 3.67 -24.81
C GLN A 138 4.87 4.72 -25.93
N TYR A 139 3.66 5.18 -26.25
CA TYR A 139 3.39 6.25 -27.20
C TYR A 139 2.92 7.48 -26.43
N ILE A 140 3.60 8.59 -26.59
CA ILE A 140 3.32 9.86 -25.90
C ILE A 140 2.96 10.92 -26.94
N GLN A 141 1.88 11.66 -26.70
CA GLN A 141 1.46 12.79 -27.52
C GLN A 141 1.07 13.98 -26.65
N VAL A 142 1.45 15.17 -27.09
CA VAL A 142 0.96 16.46 -26.58
C VAL A 142 0.31 17.19 -27.75
N PRO A 143 -1.02 17.08 -27.92
CA PRO A 143 -1.72 17.55 -29.14
C PRO A 143 -1.56 19.04 -29.41
N GLU A 144 -1.34 19.87 -28.39
CA GLU A 144 -1.14 21.31 -28.56
C GLU A 144 0.15 21.67 -29.28
N ILE A 145 1.18 20.84 -29.20
CA ILE A 145 2.50 21.12 -29.79
C ILE A 145 2.77 20.28 -31.03
N SER A 146 2.15 19.09 -31.15
CA SER A 146 2.33 18.22 -32.32
C SER A 146 1.19 17.21 -32.44
N ASP A 147 0.79 16.88 -33.67
CA ASP A 147 -0.09 15.76 -34.00
C ASP A 147 0.66 14.40 -34.04
N ALA A 148 1.98 14.43 -33.87
CA ALA A 148 2.83 13.26 -33.89
C ALA A 148 2.96 12.63 -32.51
N TYR A 149 3.35 11.35 -32.47
CA TYR A 149 3.63 10.58 -31.29
C TYR A 149 5.13 10.36 -31.12
N ILE A 150 5.57 10.32 -29.86
CA ILE A 150 6.92 9.84 -29.49
C ILE A 150 6.76 8.40 -28.99
N ALA A 151 7.45 7.46 -29.64
CA ALA A 151 7.51 6.07 -29.21
C ALA A 151 8.77 5.82 -28.39
N VAL A 152 8.59 5.36 -27.15
CA VAL A 152 9.67 4.96 -26.24
C VAL A 152 9.62 3.44 -26.09
N LYS A 153 10.67 2.75 -26.54
CA LYS A 153 10.78 1.30 -26.45
C LYS A 153 11.59 0.92 -25.20
N THR A 154 10.92 0.34 -24.23
CA THR A 154 11.57 -0.10 -22.99
C THR A 154 12.29 -1.44 -23.17
N ALA A 155 11.84 -2.26 -24.14
CA ALA A 155 12.39 -3.60 -24.38
C ALA A 155 13.85 -3.61 -24.85
N ASP A 156 14.26 -2.60 -25.64
CA ASP A 156 15.59 -2.55 -26.24
C ASP A 156 16.71 -2.25 -25.22
N GLU A 157 16.37 -1.69 -24.08
CA GLU A 157 17.32 -1.39 -22.98
C GLU A 157 17.47 -2.53 -21.98
N MET A 158 16.64 -3.57 -22.06
CA MET A 158 16.59 -4.68 -21.10
C MET A 158 17.30 -5.92 -21.63
N ASN A 159 18.03 -6.62 -20.75
CA ASN A 159 18.49 -7.97 -21.08
C ASN A 159 17.30 -8.94 -21.10
N GLY A 160 17.45 -10.10 -21.78
CA GLY A 160 16.34 -11.05 -21.98
C GLY A 160 15.63 -11.49 -20.69
N GLU A 161 16.36 -11.67 -19.58
CA GLU A 161 15.80 -12.05 -18.28
C GLU A 161 14.95 -10.92 -17.68
N SER A 162 15.44 -9.69 -17.74
CA SER A 162 14.69 -8.51 -17.27
C SER A 162 13.44 -8.24 -18.12
N GLN A 163 13.50 -8.54 -19.42
CA GLN A 163 12.39 -8.43 -20.35
C GLN A 163 11.28 -9.44 -20.01
N GLU A 164 11.65 -10.70 -19.72
CA GLU A 164 10.68 -11.74 -19.32
C GLU A 164 10.00 -11.40 -18.00
N ILE A 165 10.74 -10.92 -17.00
CA ILE A 165 10.19 -10.46 -15.72
C ILE A 165 9.21 -9.31 -15.93
N MET A 166 9.58 -8.33 -16.75
CA MET A 166 8.72 -7.18 -17.04
C MET A 166 7.45 -7.60 -17.79
N GLN A 167 7.56 -8.50 -18.77
CA GLN A 167 6.39 -9.03 -19.49
C GLN A 167 5.43 -9.75 -18.53
N THR A 168 5.95 -10.57 -17.64
CA THR A 168 5.16 -11.26 -16.61
C THR A 168 4.45 -10.25 -15.70
N TYR A 169 5.17 -9.21 -15.25
CA TYR A 169 4.61 -8.15 -14.41
C TYR A 169 3.49 -7.39 -15.13
N MET A 170 3.67 -7.05 -16.41
CA MET A 170 2.66 -6.37 -17.21
C MET A 170 1.42 -7.24 -17.46
N ASN A 171 1.61 -8.55 -17.68
CA ASN A 171 0.50 -9.49 -17.80
C ASN A 171 -0.33 -9.54 -16.50
N VAL A 172 0.32 -9.61 -15.35
CA VAL A 172 -0.36 -9.57 -14.04
C VAL A 172 -1.12 -8.26 -13.85
N LEU A 173 -0.50 -7.12 -14.16
CA LEU A 173 -1.16 -5.81 -14.02
C LEU A 173 -2.38 -5.67 -14.93
N SER A 174 -2.31 -6.19 -16.16
CA SER A 174 -3.40 -6.08 -17.13
C SER A 174 -4.64 -6.88 -16.74
N ASP A 175 -4.48 -7.89 -15.88
CA ASP A 175 -5.56 -8.76 -15.41
C ASP A 175 -5.38 -9.15 -13.93
N LEU A 176 -5.04 -8.17 -13.10
CA LEU A 176 -4.76 -8.36 -11.68
C LEU A 176 -5.91 -9.04 -10.94
N GLY A 177 -7.15 -8.72 -11.32
CA GLY A 177 -8.32 -9.34 -10.73
C GLY A 177 -8.39 -10.85 -10.98
N SER A 178 -7.96 -11.32 -12.15
CA SER A 178 -7.91 -12.75 -12.48
C SER A 178 -6.68 -13.45 -11.91
N ALA A 179 -5.60 -12.72 -11.62
CA ALA A 179 -4.41 -13.28 -11.00
C ALA A 179 -4.59 -13.64 -9.51
N LEU A 180 -5.60 -13.07 -8.86
CA LEU A 180 -5.94 -13.38 -7.48
C LEU A 180 -6.68 -14.72 -7.35
N PRO A 181 -6.52 -15.48 -6.24
CA PRO A 181 -7.36 -16.64 -5.96
C PRO A 181 -8.81 -16.20 -5.81
N ASP A 182 -9.74 -17.02 -6.29
CA ASP A 182 -11.14 -16.76 -6.04
C ASP A 182 -11.54 -16.95 -4.56
N ALA A 183 -12.71 -16.45 -4.18
CA ALA A 183 -13.19 -16.49 -2.80
C ALA A 183 -13.35 -17.92 -2.25
N GLU A 184 -13.69 -18.91 -3.09
CA GLU A 184 -13.85 -20.31 -2.68
C GLU A 184 -12.50 -20.96 -2.41
N THR A 185 -11.53 -20.78 -3.30
CA THR A 185 -10.14 -21.21 -3.11
C THR A 185 -9.55 -20.58 -1.86
N THR A 186 -9.74 -19.27 -1.66
CA THR A 186 -9.29 -18.55 -0.48
C THR A 186 -9.87 -19.14 0.81
N ARG A 187 -11.19 -19.38 0.86
CA ARG A 187 -11.84 -20.02 2.02
C ARG A 187 -11.23 -21.39 2.30
N THR A 188 -11.11 -22.21 1.25
CA THR A 188 -10.60 -23.57 1.38
C THR A 188 -9.19 -23.62 1.95
N LEU A 189 -8.31 -22.73 1.48
CA LEU A 189 -6.93 -22.65 1.97
C LEU A 189 -6.87 -22.13 3.41
N LEU A 190 -7.58 -21.05 3.72
CA LEU A 190 -7.59 -20.47 5.07
C LEU A 190 -8.19 -21.43 6.10
N ASP A 191 -9.32 -22.08 5.80
CA ASP A 191 -9.94 -23.05 6.68
C ASP A 191 -9.04 -24.27 6.92
N ARG A 192 -8.41 -24.80 5.86
CA ARG A 192 -7.51 -25.96 5.95
C ARG A 192 -6.29 -25.66 6.83
N TYR A 193 -5.55 -24.61 6.50
CA TYR A 193 -4.32 -24.29 7.21
C TYR A 193 -4.56 -23.67 8.57
N GLY A 194 -5.59 -22.84 8.72
CA GLY A 194 -6.01 -22.30 10.01
C GLY A 194 -6.47 -23.39 10.97
N THR A 195 -7.17 -24.41 10.49
CA THR A 195 -7.55 -25.57 11.31
C THR A 195 -6.33 -26.35 11.80
N LEU A 196 -5.31 -26.55 10.94
CA LEU A 196 -4.06 -27.21 11.37
C LEU A 196 -3.35 -26.44 12.50
N VAL A 197 -3.38 -25.11 12.45
CA VAL A 197 -2.83 -24.26 13.51
C VAL A 197 -3.64 -24.44 14.81
N ILE A 198 -4.95 -24.27 14.77
CA ILE A 198 -5.82 -24.34 15.96
C ILE A 198 -5.77 -25.72 16.61
N ASP A 199 -5.77 -26.80 15.83
CA ASP A 199 -5.72 -28.17 16.33
C ASP A 199 -4.39 -28.53 17.01
N SER A 200 -3.35 -27.74 16.75
CA SER A 200 -2.03 -27.93 17.35
C SER A 200 -1.86 -27.18 18.67
N VAL A 201 -2.80 -26.28 19.02
CA VAL A 201 -2.78 -25.50 20.26
C VAL A 201 -3.54 -26.24 21.37
N GLU A 202 -2.91 -26.44 22.52
CA GLU A 202 -3.52 -27.03 23.69
C GLU A 202 -4.29 -25.98 24.49
N GLU A 203 -5.41 -26.39 25.12
CA GLU A 203 -6.18 -25.55 26.06
C GLU A 203 -5.34 -25.28 27.31
N GLY A 204 -5.11 -24.01 27.60
CA GLY A 204 -4.44 -23.55 28.79
C GLY A 204 -5.42 -23.21 29.92
N SER A 205 -5.09 -22.18 30.70
CA SER A 205 -5.91 -21.69 31.81
C SER A 205 -7.12 -20.88 31.30
N THR A 206 -8.17 -20.84 32.17
CA THR A 206 -9.29 -19.92 32.01
C THR A 206 -9.42 -19.11 33.30
N VAL A 207 -9.33 -17.78 33.21
CA VAL A 207 -9.36 -16.89 34.37
C VAL A 207 -10.24 -15.65 34.09
N GLU A 208 -10.76 -15.05 35.16
CA GLU A 208 -11.45 -13.75 35.08
C GLU A 208 -10.43 -12.63 35.31
N GLU A 209 -10.40 -11.64 34.40
CA GLU A 209 -9.44 -10.53 34.45
C GLU A 209 -10.09 -9.24 33.94
N ASN A 210 -9.75 -8.10 34.56
CA ASN A 210 -10.10 -6.80 34.03
C ASN A 210 -9.03 -6.33 33.05
N VAL A 211 -9.38 -6.18 31.76
CA VAL A 211 -8.49 -5.58 30.76
C VAL A 211 -8.67 -4.05 30.80
N SER A 212 -7.59 -3.31 30.93
CA SER A 212 -7.62 -1.84 31.00
C SER A 212 -6.54 -1.20 30.13
N VAL A 213 -6.94 -0.18 29.35
CA VAL A 213 -6.08 0.65 28.52
C VAL A 213 -6.53 2.10 28.70
N GLU A 214 -5.62 3.04 28.92
CA GLU A 214 -5.93 4.47 29.08
C GLU A 214 -7.03 4.76 30.15
N GLY A 215 -7.12 3.92 31.18
CA GLY A 215 -8.11 4.04 32.23
C GLY A 215 -9.53 3.59 31.84
N ILE A 216 -9.71 3.06 30.65
CA ILE A 216 -10.95 2.42 30.20
C ILE A 216 -10.79 0.92 30.44
N GLY A 217 -11.67 0.34 31.24
CA GLY A 217 -11.56 -1.05 31.67
C GLY A 217 -12.82 -1.85 31.43
N GLU A 218 -12.65 -3.17 31.20
CA GLU A 218 -13.73 -4.10 30.93
C GLU A 218 -13.43 -5.46 31.58
N ASP A 219 -14.41 -6.05 32.26
CA ASP A 219 -14.27 -7.37 32.86
C ASP A 219 -14.42 -8.46 31.80
N CYS A 220 -13.46 -9.38 31.76
CA CYS A 220 -13.35 -10.40 30.72
C CYS A 220 -13.05 -11.76 31.28
N THR A 221 -13.50 -12.81 30.59
CA THR A 221 -12.97 -14.15 30.70
C THR A 221 -11.79 -14.27 29.76
N VAL A 222 -10.64 -14.71 30.26
CA VAL A 222 -9.42 -14.91 29.48
C VAL A 222 -9.28 -16.39 29.20
N TYR A 223 -9.24 -16.75 27.93
CA TYR A 223 -8.90 -18.08 27.45
C TYR A 223 -7.46 -18.12 27.00
N GLU A 224 -6.71 -19.12 27.46
CA GLU A 224 -5.32 -19.32 27.09
C GLU A 224 -5.17 -20.55 26.19
N GLY A 225 -4.39 -20.41 25.12
CA GLY A 225 -3.92 -21.49 24.27
C GLY A 225 -2.40 -21.61 24.38
N ILE A 226 -1.89 -22.83 24.48
CA ILE A 226 -0.47 -23.13 24.60
C ILE A 226 -0.02 -23.94 23.36
N LEU A 227 0.99 -23.45 22.68
CA LEU A 227 1.65 -24.15 21.58
C LEU A 227 3.08 -24.46 22.01
N THR A 228 3.33 -25.69 22.46
CA THR A 228 4.68 -26.13 22.83
C THR A 228 5.61 -26.13 21.62
N GLU A 229 6.92 -25.98 21.82
CA GLU A 229 7.89 -26.05 20.73
C GLU A 229 7.75 -27.35 19.91
N ALA A 230 7.50 -28.48 20.57
CA ALA A 230 7.28 -29.76 19.89
C ALA A 230 6.00 -29.77 19.05
N ALA A 231 4.90 -29.20 19.58
CA ALA A 231 3.65 -29.06 18.83
C ALA A 231 3.80 -28.08 17.66
N ALA A 232 4.49 -26.94 17.84
CA ALA A 232 4.79 -25.97 16.78
C ALA A 232 5.58 -26.60 15.63
N ARG A 233 6.58 -27.43 15.95
CA ARG A 233 7.35 -28.19 14.95
C ARG A 233 6.46 -29.15 14.17
N THR A 234 5.66 -29.95 14.87
CA THR A 234 4.73 -30.92 14.26
C THR A 234 3.69 -30.18 13.39
N MET A 235 3.17 -29.05 13.86
CA MET A 235 2.26 -28.19 13.12
C MET A 235 2.88 -27.71 11.80
N LEU A 236 4.10 -27.16 11.85
CA LEU A 236 4.79 -26.68 10.65
C LEU A 236 5.10 -27.82 9.68
N GLU A 237 5.53 -29.00 10.16
CA GLU A 237 5.71 -30.18 9.32
C GLU A 237 4.40 -30.57 8.63
N ASN A 238 3.28 -30.62 9.35
CA ASN A 238 1.98 -30.96 8.79
C ASN A 238 1.50 -29.93 7.76
N ILE A 239 1.68 -28.64 8.05
CA ILE A 239 1.37 -27.54 7.10
C ILE A 239 2.20 -27.71 5.83
N LEU A 240 3.51 -27.85 5.91
CA LEU A 240 4.40 -27.96 4.76
C LEU A 240 4.16 -29.25 3.95
N VAL A 241 3.93 -30.38 4.62
CA VAL A 241 3.57 -31.64 3.95
C VAL A 241 2.25 -31.49 3.18
N SER A 242 1.26 -30.84 3.80
CA SER A 242 -0.04 -30.59 3.16
C SER A 242 0.10 -29.61 1.99
N ALA A 243 0.84 -28.53 2.18
CA ALA A 243 1.01 -27.46 1.20
C ALA A 243 1.79 -27.90 -0.04
N LYS A 244 2.76 -28.81 0.11
CA LYS A 244 3.59 -29.29 -0.99
C LYS A 244 2.81 -29.86 -2.17
N ASP A 245 1.77 -30.66 -1.88
CA ASP A 245 0.97 -31.37 -2.88
C ASP A 245 -0.51 -30.93 -2.84
N ASP A 246 -0.78 -29.74 -2.32
CA ASP A 246 -2.13 -29.18 -2.22
C ASP A 246 -2.71 -28.89 -3.60
N ALA A 247 -3.89 -29.44 -3.87
CA ALA A 247 -4.53 -29.32 -5.18
C ALA A 247 -4.98 -27.88 -5.49
N GLU A 248 -5.38 -27.11 -4.46
CA GLU A 248 -5.80 -25.72 -4.62
C GLU A 248 -4.57 -24.83 -4.93
N ILE A 249 -3.46 -25.04 -4.19
CA ILE A 249 -2.20 -24.33 -4.47
C ILE A 249 -1.71 -24.67 -5.88
N LYS A 250 -1.73 -25.96 -6.25
CA LYS A 250 -1.38 -26.36 -7.61
C LYS A 250 -2.28 -25.70 -8.65
N GLY A 251 -3.58 -25.65 -8.39
CA GLY A 251 -4.56 -25.00 -9.26
C GLY A 251 -4.26 -23.51 -9.50
N LEU A 252 -3.77 -22.80 -8.46
CA LEU A 252 -3.31 -21.40 -8.61
C LEU A 252 -2.10 -21.30 -9.54
N PHE A 253 -1.08 -22.15 -9.36
CA PHE A 253 0.09 -22.16 -10.25
C PHE A 253 -0.28 -22.55 -11.70
N ASP A 254 -1.15 -23.52 -11.88
CA ASP A 254 -1.64 -23.93 -13.22
C ASP A 254 -2.37 -22.73 -13.87
N HIS A 255 -3.25 -22.05 -13.15
CA HIS A 255 -3.95 -20.86 -13.62
C HIS A 255 -2.98 -19.71 -13.98
N TRP A 256 -2.00 -19.44 -13.15
CA TRP A 256 -1.00 -18.40 -13.41
C TRP A 256 -0.13 -18.73 -14.64
N THR A 257 0.22 -20.00 -14.82
CA THR A 257 0.99 -20.45 -15.98
C THR A 257 0.18 -20.36 -17.27
N GLU A 258 -1.09 -20.78 -17.25
CA GLU A 258 -2.00 -20.72 -18.40
C GLU A 258 -2.24 -19.27 -18.88
N ASN A 259 -2.23 -18.31 -17.97
CA ASN A 259 -2.43 -16.88 -18.27
C ASN A 259 -1.11 -16.10 -18.44
N GLY A 260 0.05 -16.76 -18.38
CA GLY A 260 1.34 -16.11 -18.56
C GLY A 260 1.79 -15.23 -17.38
N TYR A 261 1.21 -15.44 -16.19
CA TYR A 261 1.62 -14.74 -14.95
C TYR A 261 2.79 -15.45 -14.26
N SER A 262 3.09 -16.68 -14.66
CA SER A 262 4.21 -17.45 -14.13
C SER A 262 4.79 -18.41 -15.18
N SER A 263 6.03 -18.87 -14.97
CA SER A 263 6.65 -19.90 -15.80
C SER A 263 6.22 -21.31 -15.38
N GLU A 264 6.35 -22.28 -16.30
CA GLU A 264 6.00 -23.70 -16.03
C GLU A 264 6.82 -24.32 -14.88
N ASP A 265 7.99 -23.79 -14.58
CA ASP A 265 8.89 -24.33 -13.55
C ASP A 265 8.56 -23.85 -12.13
N GLN A 266 7.76 -22.79 -11.96
CA GLN A 266 7.53 -22.16 -10.65
C GLN A 266 6.86 -23.09 -9.64
N TYR A 267 5.93 -23.95 -10.05
CA TYR A 267 5.35 -24.93 -9.13
C TYR A 267 6.40 -25.95 -8.64
N THR A 268 7.30 -26.38 -9.51
CA THR A 268 8.42 -27.27 -9.16
C THR A 268 9.41 -26.59 -8.21
N GLU A 269 9.69 -25.30 -8.42
CA GLU A 269 10.52 -24.50 -7.53
C GLU A 269 9.86 -24.31 -6.15
N TYR A 270 8.55 -24.05 -6.11
CA TYR A 270 7.76 -24.02 -4.89
C TYR A 270 7.88 -25.34 -4.12
N GLN A 271 7.61 -26.50 -4.77
CA GLN A 271 7.73 -27.80 -4.13
C GLN A 271 9.14 -28.05 -3.58
N SER A 272 10.19 -27.66 -4.33
CA SER A 272 11.58 -27.78 -3.91
C SER A 272 11.91 -26.89 -2.70
N ALA A 273 11.35 -25.68 -2.64
CA ALA A 273 11.47 -24.77 -1.51
C ALA A 273 10.79 -25.33 -0.25
N VAL A 274 9.60 -25.91 -0.40
CA VAL A 274 8.88 -26.58 0.70
C VAL A 274 9.64 -27.80 1.21
N GLU A 275 10.19 -28.63 0.32
CA GLU A 275 11.04 -29.78 0.70
C GLU A 275 12.26 -29.35 1.50
N LYS A 276 12.94 -28.30 1.05
CA LYS A 276 14.09 -27.75 1.76
C LYS A 276 13.73 -27.25 3.15
N LEU A 277 12.59 -26.55 3.30
CA LEU A 277 12.10 -26.12 4.60
C LEU A 277 11.80 -27.31 5.52
N LEU A 278 11.19 -28.38 5.00
CA LEU A 278 10.93 -29.62 5.75
C LEU A 278 12.24 -30.27 6.22
N GLU A 279 13.29 -30.29 5.37
CA GLU A 279 14.61 -30.81 5.75
C GLU A 279 15.27 -29.93 6.84
N ASP A 280 15.17 -28.60 6.72
CA ASP A 280 15.71 -27.66 7.70
C ASP A 280 15.04 -27.83 9.09
N ILE A 281 13.71 -28.01 9.13
CA ILE A 281 12.95 -28.27 10.37
C ILE A 281 13.36 -29.62 10.99
N LYS A 282 13.46 -30.69 10.20
CA LYS A 282 13.86 -32.03 10.68
C LYS A 282 15.32 -32.05 11.15
N SER A 283 16.20 -31.32 10.47
CA SER A 283 17.61 -31.25 10.88
C SER A 283 17.82 -30.51 12.20
N ALA A 284 16.96 -29.55 12.52
CA ALA A 284 17.00 -28.82 13.78
C ALA A 284 16.66 -29.73 15.00
N GLU A 285 15.95 -30.85 14.79
CA GLU A 285 15.59 -31.82 15.85
C GLU A 285 16.81 -32.58 16.41
N THR A 286 17.86 -32.74 15.61
CA THR A 286 19.01 -33.61 15.98
C THR A 286 20.05 -32.92 16.85
N ASP A 287 19.92 -31.65 17.15
CA ASP A 287 20.98 -30.85 17.79
C ASP A 287 20.97 -30.85 19.34
N GLY A 288 20.01 -31.57 19.96
CA GLY A 288 20.03 -31.92 21.39
C GLY A 288 19.93 -30.75 22.38
N SER A 289 19.65 -29.54 21.93
CA SER A 289 19.33 -28.40 22.80
C SER A 289 17.82 -28.39 23.04
N GLU A 290 17.39 -28.95 24.18
CA GLU A 290 16.01 -28.73 24.63
C GLU A 290 15.82 -27.24 24.87
N SER A 291 15.10 -26.56 23.94
CA SER A 291 14.51 -25.27 24.22
C SER A 291 13.27 -25.52 25.08
N THR A 292 13.07 -24.73 26.09
CA THR A 292 11.88 -24.76 26.93
C THR A 292 10.90 -23.65 26.54
N GLU A 293 11.13 -23.01 25.38
CA GLU A 293 10.31 -21.90 24.94
C GLU A 293 9.03 -22.39 24.27
N ASP A 294 7.91 -22.16 24.92
CA ASP A 294 6.57 -22.40 24.39
C ASP A 294 5.95 -21.08 23.93
N PHE A 295 4.92 -21.14 23.09
CA PHE A 295 4.12 -19.99 22.72
C PHE A 295 2.81 -20.03 23.51
N SER A 296 2.37 -18.88 24.01
CA SER A 296 1.06 -18.73 24.62
C SER A 296 0.28 -17.63 23.92
N GLU A 297 -1.00 -17.89 23.68
CA GLU A 297 -1.97 -16.89 23.28
C GLU A 297 -3.02 -16.72 24.36
N ARG A 298 -3.30 -15.47 24.72
CA ARG A 298 -4.37 -15.08 25.63
C ARG A 298 -5.43 -14.29 24.87
N VAL A 299 -6.69 -14.68 25.02
CA VAL A 299 -7.83 -14.04 24.37
C VAL A 299 -8.80 -13.55 25.43
N TRP A 300 -9.01 -12.23 25.51
CA TRP A 300 -9.96 -11.59 26.41
C TRP A 300 -11.33 -11.50 25.77
N VAL A 301 -12.32 -12.07 26.43
CA VAL A 301 -13.71 -12.13 25.97
C VAL A 301 -14.58 -11.46 27.02
N ASN A 302 -15.34 -10.43 26.61
CA ASN A 302 -16.20 -9.68 27.51
C ASN A 302 -17.53 -10.40 27.80
N GLY A 303 -18.35 -9.83 28.69
CA GLY A 303 -19.66 -10.35 29.07
C GLY A 303 -20.69 -10.43 27.93
N GLU A 304 -20.42 -9.80 26.80
CA GLU A 304 -21.23 -9.88 25.57
C GLU A 304 -20.69 -10.96 24.60
N ASN A 305 -19.73 -11.77 25.02
CA ASN A 305 -19.01 -12.75 24.20
C ASN A 305 -18.24 -12.15 23.02
N LYS A 306 -17.78 -10.91 23.12
CA LYS A 306 -16.92 -10.26 22.13
C LYS A 306 -15.46 -10.37 22.53
N ILE A 307 -14.59 -10.60 21.57
CA ILE A 307 -13.15 -10.52 21.78
C ILE A 307 -12.77 -9.05 21.88
N VAL A 308 -12.17 -8.66 22.99
CA VAL A 308 -11.70 -7.30 23.28
C VAL A 308 -10.19 -7.22 23.51
N GLY A 309 -9.51 -8.36 23.42
CA GLY A 309 -8.06 -8.40 23.52
C GLY A 309 -7.47 -9.72 23.05
N ARG A 310 -6.25 -9.63 22.54
CA ARG A 310 -5.39 -10.77 22.21
C ARG A 310 -3.95 -10.42 22.55
N GLU A 311 -3.23 -11.39 23.05
CA GLU A 311 -1.82 -11.27 23.36
C GLU A 311 -1.13 -12.58 23.02
N ILE A 312 -0.04 -12.51 22.29
CA ILE A 312 0.80 -13.66 21.94
C ILE A 312 2.17 -13.40 22.54
N GLY A 313 2.70 -14.38 23.23
CA GLY A 313 4.01 -14.28 23.85
C GLY A 313 4.78 -15.58 23.83
N ILE A 314 6.03 -15.48 24.23
CA ILE A 314 6.96 -16.58 24.44
C ILE A 314 7.00 -16.89 25.92
N VAL A 315 6.91 -18.17 26.28
CA VAL A 315 7.03 -18.68 27.66
C VAL A 315 8.35 -19.43 27.78
N ASP A 316 9.27 -18.93 28.60
CA ASP A 316 10.51 -19.62 28.95
C ASP A 316 10.51 -19.93 30.45
N GLY A 317 10.10 -21.14 30.80
CA GLY A 317 9.96 -21.58 32.19
C GLY A 317 8.86 -20.79 32.92
N ALA A 318 9.24 -19.84 33.78
CA ALA A 318 8.31 -18.98 34.53
C ALA A 318 8.17 -17.57 33.93
N ASP A 319 9.00 -17.23 32.96
CA ASP A 319 9.04 -15.92 32.34
C ASP A 319 8.12 -15.91 31.11
N TYR A 320 7.33 -14.84 30.96
CA TYR A 320 6.45 -14.59 29.83
C TYR A 320 6.82 -13.27 29.16
N GLU A 321 7.07 -13.32 27.87
CA GLU A 321 7.43 -12.15 27.07
C GLU A 321 6.39 -11.96 25.95
N PRO A 322 5.55 -10.89 26.01
CA PRO A 322 4.62 -10.59 24.93
C PRO A 322 5.39 -10.11 23.68
N ILE A 323 5.02 -10.64 22.52
CA ILE A 323 5.55 -10.22 21.20
C ILE A 323 4.50 -9.49 20.36
N PHE A 324 3.25 -9.68 20.68
CA PHE A 324 2.10 -9.01 20.08
C PHE A 324 1.02 -8.83 21.14
N THR A 325 0.49 -7.61 21.24
CA THR A 325 -0.65 -7.29 22.11
C THR A 325 -1.61 -6.39 21.33
N LEU A 326 -2.89 -6.77 21.32
CA LEU A 326 -4.00 -5.92 20.85
C LEU A 326 -5.08 -5.94 21.92
N LYS A 327 -5.43 -4.78 22.48
CA LYS A 327 -6.50 -4.63 23.48
C LYS A 327 -7.39 -3.46 23.10
N THR A 328 -8.71 -3.69 23.12
CA THR A 328 -9.72 -2.69 22.74
C THR A 328 -10.89 -2.66 23.76
N PRO A 329 -10.61 -2.46 25.05
CA PRO A 329 -11.68 -2.39 26.06
C PRO A 329 -12.58 -1.19 25.81
N SER A 330 -13.86 -1.37 26.16
CA SER A 330 -14.89 -0.34 25.98
C SER A 330 -15.66 -0.11 27.27
N GLN A 331 -15.87 1.15 27.63
CA GLN A 331 -16.65 1.55 28.80
C GLN A 331 -17.33 2.89 28.55
N ASP A 332 -18.59 3.00 28.89
CA ASP A 332 -19.37 4.27 28.81
C ASP A 332 -19.33 4.94 27.42
N GLY A 333 -19.34 4.16 26.34
CA GLY A 333 -19.31 4.66 24.96
C GLY A 333 -17.92 5.11 24.47
N LYS A 334 -16.88 4.88 25.26
CA LYS A 334 -15.48 5.07 24.86
C LYS A 334 -14.82 3.73 24.64
N THR A 335 -13.94 3.66 23.66
CA THR A 335 -13.09 2.50 23.38
C THR A 335 -11.64 2.95 23.42
N ALA A 336 -10.81 2.24 24.15
CA ALA A 336 -9.37 2.41 24.10
C ALA A 336 -8.75 1.43 23.10
N LEU A 337 -7.54 1.73 22.67
CA LEU A 337 -6.71 0.88 21.81
C LEU A 337 -5.31 0.78 22.41
N LEU A 338 -4.82 -0.43 22.53
CA LEU A 338 -3.40 -0.75 22.68
C LEU A 338 -3.05 -1.76 21.60
N LEU A 339 -2.17 -1.38 20.69
CA LEU A 339 -1.48 -2.28 19.77
C LEU A 339 0.00 -2.18 20.08
N GLU A 340 0.61 -3.29 20.45
CA GLU A 340 2.05 -3.38 20.70
C GLU A 340 2.62 -4.57 19.94
N VAL A 341 3.71 -4.32 19.24
CA VAL A 341 4.42 -5.32 18.43
C VAL A 341 5.91 -5.16 18.69
N GLY A 342 6.55 -6.24 19.11
CA GLY A 342 7.99 -6.23 19.35
C GLY A 342 8.42 -7.33 20.25
N ALA A 343 9.73 -7.47 20.42
CA ALA A 343 10.37 -8.38 21.35
C ALA A 343 11.70 -7.79 21.79
N ASP A 344 12.19 -8.19 22.96
CA ASP A 344 13.40 -7.68 23.58
C ASP A 344 13.35 -6.13 23.76
N ASP A 345 14.29 -5.41 23.15
CA ASP A 345 14.44 -3.95 23.31
C ASP A 345 13.76 -3.14 22.18
N SER A 346 13.03 -3.80 21.25
CA SER A 346 12.41 -3.13 20.11
C SER A 346 10.89 -3.28 20.09
N HIS A 347 10.19 -2.21 20.47
CA HIS A 347 8.72 -2.18 20.54
C HIS A 347 8.12 -1.06 19.72
N LEU A 348 7.08 -1.37 18.96
CA LEU A 348 6.19 -0.41 18.33
C LEU A 348 4.88 -0.41 19.08
N THR A 349 4.45 0.74 19.56
CA THR A 349 3.21 0.87 20.32
C THR A 349 2.30 1.92 19.68
N LEU A 350 1.02 1.56 19.49
CA LEU A 350 -0.05 2.51 19.17
C LEU A 350 -1.08 2.43 20.30
N THR A 351 -1.20 3.50 21.07
CA THR A 351 -2.15 3.55 22.20
C THR A 351 -2.98 4.81 22.15
N GLY A 352 -4.17 4.75 22.71
CA GLY A 352 -5.07 5.90 22.79
C GLY A 352 -6.50 5.52 23.06
N SER A 353 -7.39 6.51 22.97
CA SER A 353 -8.82 6.26 23.18
C SER A 353 -9.69 7.15 22.31
N GLY A 354 -10.88 6.66 22.00
CA GLY A 354 -11.87 7.40 21.22
C GLY A 354 -13.28 7.13 21.70
N ALA A 355 -14.20 8.00 21.30
CA ALA A 355 -15.63 7.82 21.49
C ALA A 355 -16.29 7.58 20.14
N SER A 356 -17.19 6.60 20.08
CA SER A 356 -18.02 6.36 18.91
C SER A 356 -19.44 6.83 19.18
N ALA A 357 -19.92 7.74 18.33
CA ALA A 357 -21.30 8.23 18.35
C ALA A 357 -21.86 8.21 16.92
N ASP A 358 -23.04 7.67 16.75
CA ASP A 358 -23.73 7.59 15.44
C ASP A 358 -22.89 6.89 14.33
N GLY A 359 -22.02 5.94 14.72
CA GLY A 359 -21.14 5.21 13.81
C GLY A 359 -19.85 5.94 13.42
N LEU A 360 -19.61 7.13 13.98
CA LEU A 360 -18.43 7.95 13.75
C LEU A 360 -17.48 7.86 14.94
N LEU A 361 -16.21 7.56 14.70
CA LEU A 361 -15.15 7.52 15.70
C LEU A 361 -14.43 8.86 15.76
N ASN A 362 -14.26 9.37 16.99
CA ASN A 362 -13.39 10.50 17.31
C ASN A 362 -12.45 10.07 18.45
N GLY A 363 -11.16 10.30 18.29
CA GLY A 363 -10.18 9.85 19.28
C GLY A 363 -8.79 10.41 19.07
N ASP A 364 -7.96 10.26 20.11
CA ASP A 364 -6.56 10.68 20.12
C ASP A 364 -5.71 9.45 20.42
N TYR A 365 -4.65 9.27 19.64
CA TYR A 365 -3.75 8.12 19.69
C TYR A 365 -2.30 8.58 19.62
N ILE A 366 -1.41 7.81 20.23
CA ILE A 366 0.02 8.05 20.25
C ILE A 366 0.72 6.84 19.65
N PHE A 367 1.58 7.07 18.67
CA PHE A 367 2.49 6.07 18.15
C PHE A 367 3.87 6.29 18.77
N ALA A 368 4.41 5.24 19.38
CA ALA A 368 5.71 5.26 20.03
C ALA A 368 6.62 4.15 19.48
N VAL A 369 7.91 4.41 19.46
CA VAL A 369 8.99 3.47 19.12
C VAL A 369 9.90 3.35 20.34
N ASP A 370 10.08 2.13 20.85
CA ASP A 370 10.89 1.85 22.05
C ASP A 370 10.52 2.74 23.26
N GLY A 371 9.21 2.97 23.44
CA GLY A 371 8.65 3.80 24.50
C GLY A 371 8.82 5.31 24.29
N THR A 372 9.41 5.74 23.16
CA THR A 372 9.52 7.15 22.79
C THR A 372 8.36 7.55 21.90
N GLU A 373 7.53 8.50 22.36
CA GLU A 373 6.45 9.07 21.54
C GLU A 373 7.03 9.67 20.26
N THR A 374 6.52 9.19 19.12
CA THR A 374 7.04 9.56 17.80
C THR A 374 6.02 10.35 16.99
N LEU A 375 4.74 9.99 17.11
CA LEU A 375 3.64 10.66 16.41
C LEU A 375 2.42 10.76 17.32
N ASP A 376 1.76 11.92 17.27
CA ASP A 376 0.40 12.11 17.76
C ASP A 376 -0.58 11.96 16.59
N ILE A 377 -1.63 11.16 16.77
CA ILE A 377 -2.63 10.87 15.74
C ILE A 377 -4.00 11.24 16.29
N LYS A 378 -4.62 12.26 15.73
CA LYS A 378 -6.00 12.62 16.00
C LYS A 378 -6.91 12.09 14.91
N VAL A 379 -7.97 11.42 15.29
CA VAL A 379 -9.01 10.88 14.39
C VAL A 379 -10.31 11.65 14.63
N GLU A 380 -10.92 12.17 13.57
CA GLU A 380 -12.17 12.90 13.63
C GLU A 380 -13.17 12.36 12.61
N ASN A 381 -14.38 12.04 13.08
CA ASN A 381 -15.51 11.59 12.28
C ASN A 381 -15.21 10.39 11.37
N LEU A 382 -14.32 9.49 11.78
CA LEU A 382 -14.04 8.29 11.01
C LEU A 382 -15.24 7.36 10.99
N GLU A 383 -15.75 7.09 9.83
CA GLU A 383 -16.87 6.19 9.61
C GLU A 383 -16.43 4.73 9.80
N LEU A 384 -16.97 4.06 10.85
CA LEU A 384 -16.59 2.70 11.20
C LEU A 384 -17.27 1.63 10.32
N LYS A 385 -18.41 1.99 9.71
CA LYS A 385 -19.22 1.09 8.88
C LYS A 385 -19.70 1.84 7.64
N PRO A 386 -18.86 1.98 6.63
CA PRO A 386 -19.25 2.63 5.39
C PRO A 386 -20.38 1.83 4.70
N GLU A 387 -21.21 2.51 3.93
CA GLU A 387 -22.29 1.87 3.15
C GLU A 387 -21.76 0.84 2.15
N LYS A 388 -20.57 1.09 1.62
CA LYS A 388 -19.86 0.20 0.70
C LYS A 388 -18.40 0.06 1.16
N PRO A 389 -17.84 -1.16 1.24
CA PRO A 389 -16.43 -1.35 1.55
C PRO A 389 -15.53 -0.52 0.63
N GLY A 390 -14.50 0.10 1.19
CA GLY A 390 -13.57 0.96 0.45
C GLY A 390 -13.97 2.45 0.41
N TYR A 391 -15.22 2.80 0.76
CA TYR A 391 -15.71 4.19 0.75
C TYR A 391 -15.79 4.72 2.18
N TYR A 392 -14.66 5.17 2.70
CA TYR A 392 -14.57 5.71 4.06
C TYR A 392 -14.59 7.23 4.08
N ASN A 393 -15.16 7.78 5.16
CA ASN A 393 -15.14 9.21 5.47
C ASN A 393 -14.46 9.42 6.81
N GLY A 394 -13.72 10.52 6.96
CA GLY A 394 -13.04 10.87 8.20
C GLY A 394 -11.78 11.67 7.98
N THR A 395 -11.26 12.21 9.08
CA THR A 395 -10.04 13.02 9.07
C THR A 395 -9.02 12.44 10.05
N PHE A 396 -7.78 12.35 9.61
CA PHE A 396 -6.62 12.04 10.44
C PHE A 396 -5.69 13.26 10.47
N THR A 397 -5.32 13.69 11.65
CA THR A 397 -4.25 14.67 11.83
C THR A 397 -3.07 13.95 12.48
N VAL A 398 -1.94 13.91 11.79
CA VAL A 398 -0.70 13.32 12.28
C VAL A 398 0.29 14.45 12.55
N SER A 399 0.80 14.54 13.76
CA SER A 399 1.76 15.55 14.19
C SER A 399 2.93 14.94 14.95
N PHE A 400 4.06 15.65 14.97
CA PHE A 400 5.22 15.27 15.76
C PHE A 400 5.07 15.87 17.17
N PRO A 401 5.26 15.07 18.24
CA PRO A 401 5.23 15.59 19.60
C PRO A 401 6.35 16.63 19.81
N GLU A 402 6.12 17.58 20.70
CA GLU A 402 7.16 18.56 21.06
C GLU A 402 8.38 17.83 21.67
N SER A 403 9.48 17.80 20.94
CA SER A 403 10.73 17.17 21.42
C SER A 403 11.26 17.91 22.64
N THR A 404 11.29 17.22 23.78
CA THR A 404 11.89 17.74 25.02
C THR A 404 13.38 17.37 25.20
N SER A 405 13.96 16.61 24.24
CA SER A 405 15.35 16.14 24.36
C SER A 405 16.35 17.10 23.70
N GLU A 406 17.18 17.74 24.52
CA GLU A 406 18.30 18.61 24.06
C GLU A 406 19.52 17.81 23.54
N ASP A 407 19.52 16.46 23.60
CA ASP A 407 20.76 15.66 23.59
C ASP A 407 20.94 14.70 22.38
N SER A 408 20.09 14.74 21.35
CA SER A 408 20.30 13.88 20.18
C SER A 408 20.81 14.64 18.96
N GLY A 409 21.74 14.04 18.21
CA GLY A 409 22.23 14.59 16.93
C GLY A 409 21.12 14.81 15.89
N ASP A 410 19.92 14.29 16.15
CA ASP A 410 18.68 14.47 15.39
C ASP A 410 17.89 15.73 15.82
N ALA A 411 18.37 16.49 16.81
CA ALA A 411 17.70 17.70 17.31
C ALA A 411 17.42 18.73 16.19
N ALA A 412 18.26 18.78 15.16
CA ALA A 412 18.03 19.67 14.02
C ALA A 412 16.82 19.26 13.18
N VAL A 413 16.62 17.95 12.93
CA VAL A 413 15.48 17.41 12.17
C VAL A 413 14.23 17.51 13.02
N SER A 414 14.28 17.13 14.30
CA SER A 414 13.16 17.24 15.23
C SER A 414 12.69 18.68 15.40
N ASN A 415 13.61 19.65 15.54
CA ASN A 415 13.27 21.07 15.59
C ASN A 415 12.68 21.60 14.28
N MET A 416 13.09 21.06 13.14
CA MET A 416 12.55 21.43 11.83
C MET A 416 11.13 20.89 11.65
N LEU A 417 10.84 19.70 12.18
CA LEU A 417 9.51 19.04 12.09
C LEU A 417 8.55 19.52 13.20
N ASN A 418 9.06 20.14 14.24
CA ASN A 418 8.24 20.66 15.33
C ASN A 418 7.27 21.73 14.82
N GLY A 419 5.98 21.55 15.12
CA GLY A 419 4.90 22.40 14.63
C GLY A 419 4.38 22.05 13.23
N PHE A 420 4.94 21.01 12.58
CA PHE A 420 4.34 20.46 11.36
C PHE A 420 3.33 19.38 11.70
N SER A 421 2.26 19.35 10.92
CA SER A 421 1.28 18.26 10.91
C SER A 421 0.83 17.95 9.49
N ALA A 422 0.49 16.70 9.24
CA ALA A 422 -0.17 16.25 8.05
C ALA A 422 -1.64 16.00 8.37
N VAL A 423 -2.54 16.63 7.62
CA VAL A 423 -3.99 16.40 7.73
C VAL A 423 -4.42 15.58 6.52
N ILE A 424 -4.91 14.38 6.78
CA ILE A 424 -5.43 13.45 5.79
C ILE A 424 -6.95 13.45 5.91
N ASN A 425 -7.64 13.94 4.88
CA ASN A 425 -9.09 13.96 4.84
C ASN A 425 -9.60 12.99 3.77
N MET A 426 -10.39 12.01 4.17
CA MET A 426 -11.05 11.06 3.29
C MET A 426 -12.52 11.46 3.14
N ASN A 427 -12.94 11.61 1.89
CA ASN A 427 -14.33 11.95 1.56
C ASN A 427 -14.77 11.07 0.38
N SER A 428 -15.69 10.17 0.64
CA SER A 428 -16.16 9.19 -0.34
C SER A 428 -17.67 9.27 -0.49
N ASP A 429 -18.14 9.14 -1.73
CA ASP A 429 -19.55 9.01 -2.07
C ASP A 429 -19.78 7.64 -2.72
N ALA A 430 -20.33 6.71 -1.94
CA ALA A 430 -20.62 5.34 -2.40
C ALA A 430 -21.68 5.30 -3.51
N SER A 431 -22.57 6.30 -3.60
CA SER A 431 -23.62 6.38 -4.61
C SER A 431 -23.10 6.92 -5.95
N ALA A 432 -22.17 7.88 -5.91
CA ALA A 432 -21.46 8.39 -7.06
C ALA A 432 -20.23 7.54 -7.42
N GLU A 433 -19.86 6.60 -6.54
CA GLU A 433 -18.67 5.76 -6.66
C GLU A 433 -17.38 6.56 -6.85
N THR A 434 -17.27 7.64 -6.08
CA THR A 434 -16.08 8.52 -6.07
C THR A 434 -15.48 8.59 -4.68
N SER A 435 -14.15 8.71 -4.63
CA SER A 435 -13.41 8.94 -3.39
C SER A 435 -12.41 10.07 -3.60
N THR A 436 -12.32 10.93 -2.59
CA THR A 436 -11.32 12.00 -2.53
C THR A 436 -10.44 11.81 -1.32
N LEU A 437 -9.14 11.88 -1.51
CA LEU A 437 -8.12 11.89 -0.48
C LEU A 437 -7.39 13.24 -0.55
N ASP A 438 -7.55 14.08 0.48
CA ASP A 438 -6.82 15.32 0.62
C ASP A 438 -5.68 15.14 1.62
N LEU A 439 -4.46 15.45 1.22
CA LEU A 439 -3.28 15.51 2.08
C LEU A 439 -2.83 16.95 2.21
N SER A 440 -3.05 17.56 3.37
CA SER A 440 -2.64 18.94 3.67
C SER A 440 -1.42 18.94 4.58
N LEU A 441 -0.42 19.71 4.22
CA LEU A 441 0.71 20.00 5.09
C LEU A 441 0.44 21.30 5.84
N VAL A 442 0.53 21.25 7.16
CA VAL A 442 0.21 22.37 8.05
C VAL A 442 1.40 22.67 8.94
N THR A 443 1.72 23.93 9.16
CA THR A 443 2.73 24.36 10.14
C THR A 443 2.14 25.43 11.04
N SER A 444 2.27 25.26 12.37
CA SER A 444 1.73 26.20 13.36
C SER A 444 0.24 26.58 13.11
N GLY A 445 -0.55 25.62 12.64
CA GLY A 445 -1.98 25.82 12.33
C GLY A 445 -2.27 26.53 11.00
N VAL A 446 -1.26 26.79 10.16
CA VAL A 446 -1.39 27.41 8.84
C VAL A 446 -1.10 26.38 7.77
N SER A 447 -2.04 26.18 6.82
CA SER A 447 -1.84 25.28 5.68
C SER A 447 -0.75 25.83 4.75
N LEU A 448 0.18 24.97 4.33
CA LEU A 448 1.19 25.25 3.32
C LEU A 448 0.69 24.90 1.92
N GLY A 449 -0.12 23.88 1.83
CA GLY A 449 -0.70 23.39 0.60
C GLY A 449 -1.45 22.09 0.81
N THR A 450 -2.23 21.72 -0.20
CA THR A 450 -3.03 20.49 -0.21
C THR A 450 -2.84 19.75 -1.53
N LEU A 451 -2.51 18.48 -1.43
CA LEU A 451 -2.56 17.54 -2.54
C LEU A 451 -3.89 16.77 -2.44
N SER A 452 -4.75 16.93 -3.44
CA SER A 452 -6.03 16.23 -3.53
C SER A 452 -5.99 15.20 -4.64
N LEU A 453 -6.36 13.96 -4.32
CA LEU A 453 -6.56 12.88 -5.28
C LEU A 453 -8.03 12.49 -5.25
N THR A 454 -8.74 12.74 -6.34
CA THR A 454 -10.12 12.26 -6.54
C THR A 454 -10.12 11.17 -7.58
N GLY A 455 -10.76 10.05 -7.29
CA GLY A 455 -10.89 8.92 -8.22
C GLY A 455 -12.31 8.37 -8.25
N GLY A 456 -12.65 7.72 -9.36
CA GLY A 456 -13.95 7.05 -9.53
C GLY A 456 -14.04 6.27 -10.83
N TYR A 457 -15.10 5.50 -10.95
CA TYR A 457 -15.38 4.79 -12.20
C TYR A 457 -16.03 5.73 -13.22
N GLY A 458 -15.78 5.48 -14.51
CA GLY A 458 -16.33 6.32 -15.56
C GLY A 458 -16.10 5.77 -16.96
N GLN A 459 -16.42 6.58 -17.95
CA GLN A 459 -15.97 6.31 -19.31
C GLN A 459 -14.48 6.64 -19.34
N GLY A 460 -13.64 5.63 -19.48
CA GLY A 460 -12.20 5.83 -19.53
C GLY A 460 -11.71 6.41 -20.87
N ALA A 461 -10.40 6.48 -21.03
CA ALA A 461 -9.72 6.94 -22.23
C ALA A 461 -10.10 6.13 -23.48
N GLU A 462 -10.11 6.77 -24.64
CA GLU A 462 -10.29 6.09 -25.90
C GLU A 462 -8.97 5.43 -26.33
N ILE A 463 -9.01 4.12 -26.61
CA ILE A 463 -7.84 3.37 -27.04
C ILE A 463 -7.76 3.40 -28.56
N PRO A 464 -6.76 4.08 -29.16
CA PRO A 464 -6.58 4.13 -30.60
C PRO A 464 -6.01 2.81 -31.14
N ASP A 465 -6.15 2.58 -32.43
CA ASP A 465 -5.40 1.52 -33.11
C ASP A 465 -3.92 1.95 -33.25
N LEU A 466 -3.07 1.46 -32.34
CA LEU A 466 -1.64 1.84 -32.29
C LEU A 466 -0.87 1.55 -33.58
N LYS A 467 -1.35 0.58 -34.41
CA LYS A 467 -0.74 0.24 -35.71
C LYS A 467 -1.10 1.24 -36.82
N SER A 468 -2.11 2.06 -36.59
CA SER A 468 -2.57 3.08 -37.53
C SER A 468 -2.31 4.51 -37.05
N LEU A 469 -1.51 4.68 -35.99
CA LEU A 469 -1.08 6.01 -35.54
C LEU A 469 -0.38 6.75 -36.70
N GLY A 470 -0.57 8.06 -36.76
CA GLY A 470 0.02 8.92 -37.77
C GLY A 470 1.55 8.99 -37.70
N ASN A 471 2.12 10.20 -37.69
CA ASN A 471 3.57 10.36 -37.55
C ASN A 471 4.02 9.84 -36.17
N VAL A 472 4.97 8.89 -36.16
CA VAL A 472 5.56 8.34 -34.93
C VAL A 472 7.07 8.52 -35.02
N TYR A 473 7.65 9.20 -34.05
CA TYR A 473 9.08 9.38 -33.86
C TYR A 473 9.60 8.48 -32.75
N THR A 474 10.69 7.77 -32.99
CA THR A 474 11.27 6.87 -31.96
C THR A 474 12.25 7.65 -31.10
N ALA A 475 12.10 7.56 -29.77
CA ALA A 475 12.84 8.38 -28.81
C ALA A 475 14.37 8.16 -28.81
N ASP A 476 14.84 6.98 -29.16
CA ASP A 476 16.25 6.60 -29.28
C ASP A 476 16.87 6.95 -30.65
N ASP A 477 16.07 7.36 -31.62
CA ASP A 477 16.56 7.90 -32.92
C ASP A 477 16.77 9.41 -32.79
N GLN A 478 18.04 9.83 -32.71
CA GLN A 478 18.41 11.23 -32.52
C GLN A 478 17.96 12.11 -33.71
N GLU A 479 17.98 11.61 -34.94
CA GLU A 479 17.53 12.38 -36.13
C GLU A 479 16.02 12.57 -36.09
N ALA A 480 15.26 11.52 -35.77
CA ALA A 480 13.81 11.56 -35.59
C ALA A 480 13.40 12.51 -34.44
N MET A 481 14.09 12.47 -33.29
CA MET A 481 13.81 13.37 -32.19
C MET A 481 14.13 14.83 -32.50
N THR A 482 15.24 15.09 -33.23
CA THR A 482 15.57 16.45 -33.73
C THR A 482 14.48 16.97 -34.68
N GLU A 483 13.98 16.12 -35.56
CA GLU A 483 12.88 16.48 -36.45
C GLU A 483 11.58 16.77 -35.68
N TYR A 484 11.21 15.93 -34.71
CA TYR A 484 10.06 16.17 -33.84
C TYR A 484 10.17 17.50 -33.10
N LEU A 485 11.30 17.74 -32.39
CA LEU A 485 11.53 18.97 -31.63
C LEU A 485 11.49 20.23 -32.51
N THR A 486 12.00 20.13 -33.73
CA THR A 486 12.01 21.25 -34.72
C THR A 486 10.61 21.56 -35.24
N ASN A 487 9.77 20.54 -35.43
CA ASN A 487 8.43 20.70 -36.00
C ASN A 487 7.35 20.98 -34.92
N ALA A 488 7.64 20.77 -33.65
CA ALA A 488 6.71 21.02 -32.53
C ALA A 488 6.49 22.54 -32.31
N ASP A 489 5.24 22.94 -32.11
CA ASP A 489 4.88 24.33 -31.82
C ASP A 489 4.92 24.64 -30.32
N TRP A 490 6.11 24.83 -29.80
CA TRP A 490 6.34 25.17 -28.40
C TRP A 490 5.75 26.53 -27.99
N THR A 491 5.43 27.40 -28.96
CA THR A 491 4.88 28.73 -28.69
C THR A 491 3.50 28.66 -28.07
N VAL A 492 2.69 27.65 -28.43
CA VAL A 492 1.35 27.41 -27.89
C VAL A 492 1.44 27.12 -26.38
N LEU A 493 2.40 26.30 -25.98
CA LEU A 493 2.60 25.96 -24.59
C LEU A 493 2.98 27.19 -23.73
N ALA A 494 3.93 28.00 -24.22
CA ALA A 494 4.34 29.25 -23.58
C ALA A 494 3.20 30.27 -23.50
N GLU A 495 2.37 30.38 -24.53
CA GLU A 495 1.18 31.24 -24.50
C GLU A 495 0.14 30.78 -23.48
N ASN A 496 -0.09 29.46 -23.37
CA ASN A 496 -1.01 28.91 -22.39
C ASN A 496 -0.49 29.13 -20.96
N LEU A 497 0.81 28.96 -20.70
CA LEU A 497 1.44 29.29 -19.42
C LEU A 497 1.25 30.77 -19.05
N LYS A 498 1.42 31.70 -20.01
CA LYS A 498 1.18 33.14 -19.79
C LYS A 498 -0.27 33.44 -19.49
N LYS A 499 -1.23 32.78 -20.18
CA LYS A 499 -2.67 32.90 -19.89
C LYS A 499 -2.99 32.41 -18.47
N ALA A 500 -2.33 31.35 -18.04
CA ALA A 500 -2.45 30.81 -16.69
C ALA A 500 -1.79 31.67 -15.59
N GLY A 501 -1.15 32.78 -15.97
CA GLY A 501 -0.57 33.73 -15.05
C GLY A 501 0.93 33.52 -14.76
N VAL A 502 1.60 32.60 -15.43
CA VAL A 502 3.05 32.42 -15.33
C VAL A 502 3.75 33.67 -15.81
N PRO A 503 4.74 34.21 -15.08
CA PRO A 503 5.52 35.37 -15.52
C PRO A 503 6.12 35.16 -16.91
N GLN A 504 6.06 36.21 -17.73
CA GLN A 504 6.52 36.16 -19.12
C GLN A 504 7.96 35.63 -19.23
N GLU A 505 8.84 36.08 -18.33
CA GLU A 505 10.26 35.68 -18.34
C GLU A 505 10.45 34.18 -18.13
N LEU A 506 9.60 33.54 -17.28
CA LEU A 506 9.64 32.09 -17.05
C LEU A 506 9.08 31.31 -18.26
N ALA A 507 7.97 31.78 -18.84
CA ALA A 507 7.38 31.15 -20.01
C ALA A 507 8.28 31.28 -21.25
N ASP A 508 8.91 32.45 -21.46
CA ASP A 508 9.88 32.68 -22.53
C ASP A 508 11.18 31.90 -22.29
N GLY A 509 11.60 31.73 -21.02
CA GLY A 509 12.74 30.90 -20.65
C GLY A 509 12.56 29.42 -21.00
N LEU A 510 11.34 28.89 -20.88
CA LEU A 510 11.01 27.55 -21.32
C LEU A 510 11.21 27.41 -22.86
N LEU A 511 10.71 28.38 -23.62
CA LEU A 511 10.92 28.39 -25.07
C LEU A 511 12.41 28.39 -25.47
N MET A 512 13.21 29.25 -24.83
CA MET A 512 14.65 29.29 -25.07
C MET A 512 15.34 27.96 -24.76
N THR A 513 14.89 27.26 -23.68
CA THR A 513 15.43 25.95 -23.33
C THR A 513 15.10 24.92 -24.40
N MET A 514 13.88 24.93 -24.91
CA MET A 514 13.46 24.00 -25.97
C MET A 514 14.16 24.29 -27.30
N GLU A 515 14.30 25.57 -27.68
CA GLU A 515 15.06 25.99 -28.87
C GLU A 515 16.52 25.58 -28.77
N SER A 516 17.14 25.74 -27.59
CA SER A 516 18.52 25.31 -27.33
C SER A 516 18.68 23.79 -27.43
N ALA A 517 17.70 23.03 -26.94
CA ALA A 517 17.71 21.57 -27.05
C ALA A 517 17.64 21.11 -28.53
N VAL A 518 16.94 21.84 -29.37
CA VAL A 518 16.89 21.61 -30.83
C VAL A 518 18.27 21.88 -31.46
N GLU A 519 18.92 23.00 -31.12
CA GLU A 519 20.25 23.35 -31.64
C GLU A 519 21.32 22.33 -31.23
N ASP A 520 21.30 21.89 -29.98
CA ASP A 520 22.26 20.91 -29.41
C ASP A 520 22.05 19.48 -30.00
N SER A 521 20.83 19.18 -30.46
CA SER A 521 20.48 17.90 -31.09
C SER A 521 20.82 17.84 -32.56
N ALA A 522 21.12 18.98 -33.22
CA ALA A 522 21.47 19.03 -34.63
C ALA A 522 22.84 18.38 -34.88
N PRO A 523 23.00 17.49 -35.88
CA PRO A 523 24.28 16.86 -36.17
C PRO A 523 25.32 17.93 -36.52
N ASP A 524 26.51 17.84 -35.90
CA ASP A 524 27.63 18.76 -36.19
C ASP A 524 28.09 18.64 -37.65
N THR A 525 27.57 19.50 -38.50
CA THR A 525 27.90 19.55 -39.91
C THR A 525 29.31 20.11 -40.21
N THR A 526 30.12 20.37 -39.17
CA THR A 526 31.51 20.87 -39.32
C THR A 526 32.56 19.75 -39.42
N ALA A 527 32.21 18.55 -39.90
CA ALA A 527 33.23 17.57 -40.28
C ALA A 527 34.00 18.13 -41.51
N GLU A 528 35.15 18.71 -41.29
CA GLU A 528 36.10 19.17 -42.28
C GLU A 528 36.33 18.09 -43.34
N GLU A 529 36.14 18.47 -44.61
CA GLU A 529 36.63 17.69 -45.77
C GLU A 529 38.12 17.36 -45.55
N PRO A 530 38.55 16.11 -45.66
CA PRO A 530 39.98 15.80 -45.62
C PRO A 530 40.63 16.45 -46.83
N ALA A 531 41.51 17.40 -46.57
CA ALA A 531 42.36 18.03 -47.60
C ALA A 531 43.13 16.94 -48.38
N ALA A 532 42.92 16.94 -49.71
CA ALA A 532 43.58 16.04 -50.66
C ALA A 532 45.08 16.30 -50.78
#